data_0ab22433febf2aec53852d8bcde5a640
#
_entry.id   0ab22433febf2aec53852d8bcde5a640
#
_cell.length_a   1.000
_cell.length_b   1.000
_cell.length_c   1.000
_cell.angle_alpha   90.00
_cell.angle_beta   90.00
_cell.angle_gamma   90.00
#
_symmetry.space_group_name_H-M   'P 1'
#
loop_
_entity.id
_entity.type
_entity.pdbx_description
1 polymer ?
#
loop_
_entity_poly.entity_id
_entity_poly.type
_entity_poly.pdbx_seq_one_letter_code
_entity_poly.pdbx_strand_id
1 'polypeptide(L)'
;MRCPKCQYDHALQTTECLKCGIVFARYRPAPEATTKPAVPSVAATLPAPSDAFRELKYRIFALPLALLVARLVAGSGLRFAAGMLAMVLHESGHALTAWLTGRWAVPLLWVTPHGEERSWSIVLILTAAILLGGFLAWKAERWGWVIAAGAALVAQGVALSLRAGALIVFFGDGGAMVLATILMAEFYAPRGSAVYQNWGLRWGLLFIGALSFMHVFLLWTGPFENIPFGEIEGVNLSDPSLLTEMYGWPVLELIDRYVRLGRACLAALFVLYVWGLISAYRVLRPNVGEATSCARTALKGNSFRP
;
A
#
# COMPACT_ATOMS: atom_id res chain seq x y z
N MET A 1 61.69 -2.80 -24.08
CA MET A 1 60.62 -3.68 -23.64
C MET A 1 60.34 -3.40 -22.17
N ARG A 2 59.08 -3.16 -21.82
CA ARG A 2 58.68 -2.78 -20.45
C ARG A 2 58.25 -3.99 -19.63
N CYS A 3 58.78 -4.14 -18.43
CA CYS A 3 58.42 -5.28 -17.55
C CYS A 3 56.93 -5.14 -17.07
N PRO A 4 56.10 -6.19 -17.28
CA PRO A 4 54.68 -6.12 -16.89
C PRO A 4 54.45 -6.14 -15.37
N LYS A 5 55.47 -6.51 -14.56
CA LYS A 5 55.35 -6.55 -13.09
C LYS A 5 55.84 -5.26 -12.41
N CYS A 6 57.03 -4.77 -12.77
CA CYS A 6 57.65 -3.63 -12.10
C CYS A 6 57.82 -2.40 -12.97
N GLN A 7 57.32 -2.44 -14.20
CA GLN A 7 57.33 -1.38 -15.21
C GLN A 7 58.72 -0.83 -15.61
N TYR A 8 59.78 -1.58 -15.27
CA TYR A 8 61.14 -1.23 -15.63
C TYR A 8 61.37 -1.39 -17.14
N ASP A 9 61.98 -0.34 -17.79
CA ASP A 9 62.25 -0.38 -19.21
C ASP A 9 63.62 -1.03 -19.50
N HIS A 10 63.61 -2.07 -20.34
CA HIS A 10 64.79 -2.76 -20.80
C HIS A 10 65.23 -2.27 -22.14
N ALA A 11 66.51 -1.89 -22.28
CA ALA A 11 67.11 -1.41 -23.54
C ALA A 11 67.21 -2.52 -24.60
N LEU A 12 67.28 -3.77 -24.19
CA LEU A 12 67.39 -4.97 -25.05
C LEU A 12 66.25 -5.96 -24.77
N GLN A 13 65.92 -6.82 -25.74
CA GLN A 13 64.99 -7.94 -25.53
C GLN A 13 65.67 -8.98 -24.62
N THR A 14 65.23 -9.04 -23.38
CA THR A 14 65.69 -10.01 -22.37
C THR A 14 64.57 -10.99 -22.06
N THR A 15 64.91 -12.26 -21.76
CA THR A 15 63.96 -13.29 -21.36
C THR A 15 63.51 -13.12 -19.91
N GLU A 16 64.23 -12.33 -19.12
CA GLU A 16 64.00 -12.05 -17.72
C GLU A 16 64.10 -10.59 -17.38
N CYS A 17 63.34 -10.11 -16.39
CA CYS A 17 63.46 -8.75 -15.91
C CYS A 17 64.71 -8.58 -15.03
N LEU A 18 65.66 -7.76 -15.46
CA LEU A 18 66.88 -7.49 -14.70
C LEU A 18 66.65 -6.80 -13.35
N LYS A 19 65.47 -6.19 -13.12
CA LYS A 19 65.14 -5.51 -11.87
C LYS A 19 64.40 -6.39 -10.87
N CYS A 20 63.45 -7.23 -11.31
CA CYS A 20 62.59 -8.02 -10.41
C CYS A 20 62.68 -9.55 -10.64
N GLY A 21 63.52 -10.00 -11.58
CA GLY A 21 63.82 -11.44 -11.80
C GLY A 21 62.67 -12.26 -12.40
N ILE A 22 61.56 -11.65 -12.87
CA ILE A 22 60.50 -12.43 -13.50
C ILE A 22 60.92 -12.91 -14.88
N VAL A 23 60.64 -14.18 -15.18
CA VAL A 23 60.77 -14.76 -16.53
C VAL A 23 59.51 -14.40 -17.31
N PHE A 24 59.61 -13.59 -18.39
CA PHE A 24 58.45 -13.08 -19.12
C PHE A 24 57.55 -14.18 -19.70
N ALA A 25 58.13 -15.30 -20.15
CA ALA A 25 57.38 -16.42 -20.68
C ALA A 25 56.55 -17.18 -19.62
N ARG A 26 56.84 -17.02 -18.33
CA ARG A 26 56.14 -17.65 -17.22
C ARG A 26 55.29 -16.67 -16.41
N TYR A 27 55.37 -15.41 -16.69
CA TYR A 27 54.59 -14.41 -15.97
C TYR A 27 53.12 -14.49 -16.39
N ARG A 28 52.27 -14.97 -15.45
CA ARG A 28 50.84 -14.83 -15.51
C ARG A 28 50.49 -13.61 -14.65
N PRO A 29 49.95 -12.54 -15.24
CA PRO A 29 49.42 -11.45 -14.42
C PRO A 29 48.45 -12.06 -13.43
N ALA A 30 48.55 -11.68 -12.17
CA ALA A 30 47.49 -12.04 -11.19
C ALA A 30 46.14 -11.66 -11.83
N PRO A 31 45.14 -12.55 -11.79
CA PRO A 31 43.81 -12.17 -12.27
C PRO A 31 43.50 -10.82 -11.62
N GLU A 32 43.29 -9.80 -12.46
CA GLU A 32 42.79 -8.50 -11.99
C GLU A 32 41.69 -8.86 -11.02
N ALA A 33 41.89 -8.50 -9.74
CA ALA A 33 40.85 -8.69 -8.75
C ALA A 33 39.67 -7.99 -9.39
N THR A 34 38.76 -8.79 -9.95
CA THR A 34 37.47 -8.30 -10.44
C THR A 34 36.96 -7.50 -9.26
N THR A 35 37.14 -6.19 -9.34
CA THR A 35 36.47 -5.26 -8.43
C THR A 35 35.03 -5.64 -8.56
N LYS A 36 34.61 -6.52 -7.64
CA LYS A 36 33.21 -6.87 -7.44
C LYS A 36 32.52 -5.55 -7.57
N PRO A 37 31.65 -5.32 -8.59
CA PRO A 37 31.04 -4.03 -8.77
C PRO A 37 30.56 -3.63 -7.40
N ALA A 38 31.07 -2.51 -6.88
CA ALA A 38 30.70 -2.04 -5.56
C ALA A 38 29.20 -2.04 -5.58
N VAL A 39 28.60 -3.05 -4.94
CA VAL A 39 27.14 -3.08 -4.70
C VAL A 39 26.93 -1.70 -4.13
N PRO A 40 26.18 -0.82 -4.85
CA PRO A 40 25.96 0.51 -4.34
C PRO A 40 25.42 0.26 -2.94
N SER A 41 26.25 0.61 -1.95
CA SER A 41 25.81 0.61 -0.57
C SER A 41 24.56 1.47 -0.59
N VAL A 42 23.40 0.82 -0.53
CA VAL A 42 22.15 1.47 -0.20
C VAL A 42 22.29 1.79 1.29
N ALA A 43 23.29 2.61 1.59
CA ALA A 43 23.23 3.44 2.76
C ALA A 43 21.95 4.24 2.54
N ALA A 44 20.91 3.85 3.26
CA ALA A 44 19.65 4.57 3.28
C ALA A 44 20.01 6.00 3.65
N THR A 45 20.28 6.83 2.62
CA THR A 45 20.62 8.23 2.79
C THR A 45 19.44 8.84 3.52
N LEU A 46 19.66 9.19 4.79
CA LEU A 46 18.66 9.89 5.56
C LEU A 46 18.19 11.09 4.72
N PRO A 47 16.89 11.26 4.51
CA PRO A 47 16.38 12.36 3.70
C PRO A 47 16.90 13.68 4.26
N ALA A 48 17.21 14.62 3.36
CA ALA A 48 17.60 15.95 3.78
C ALA A 48 16.55 16.53 4.75
N PRO A 49 16.94 17.29 5.79
CA PRO A 49 16.00 17.84 6.78
C PRO A 49 14.82 18.59 6.14
N SER A 50 15.07 19.29 5.04
CA SER A 50 14.05 19.99 4.22
C SER A 50 13.00 19.03 3.66
N ASP A 51 13.39 17.84 3.21
CA ASP A 51 12.49 16.85 2.63
C ASP A 51 11.67 16.16 3.71
N ALA A 52 12.27 15.89 4.86
CA ALA A 52 11.56 15.32 6.01
C ALA A 52 10.49 16.29 6.55
N PHE A 53 10.78 17.58 6.60
CA PHE A 53 9.83 18.60 7.04
C PHE A 53 8.69 18.79 6.03
N ARG A 54 8.98 18.76 4.73
CA ARG A 54 7.99 18.80 3.66
C ARG A 54 7.05 17.60 3.72
N GLU A 55 7.60 16.41 3.91
CA GLU A 55 6.81 15.19 4.07
C GLU A 55 5.89 15.24 5.30
N LEU A 56 6.35 15.78 6.43
CA LEU A 56 5.52 15.96 7.61
C LEU A 56 4.33 16.88 7.31
N LYS A 57 4.55 18.02 6.63
CA LYS A 57 3.46 18.92 6.21
C LYS A 57 2.43 18.20 5.34
N TYR A 58 2.87 17.43 4.36
CA TYR A 58 1.95 16.66 3.52
C TYR A 58 1.13 15.67 4.34
N ARG A 59 1.75 14.95 5.26
CA ARG A 59 1.03 13.99 6.11
C ARG A 59 0.04 14.65 7.06
N ILE A 60 0.31 15.88 7.52
CA ILE A 60 -0.63 16.64 8.37
C ILE A 60 -1.87 17.06 7.58
N PHE A 61 -1.69 17.61 6.38
CA PHE A 61 -2.78 18.29 5.68
C PHE A 61 -3.50 17.42 4.65
N ALA A 62 -2.83 16.42 4.06
CA ALA A 62 -3.35 15.70 2.91
C ALA A 62 -4.70 15.01 3.18
N LEU A 63 -4.78 14.17 4.21
CA LEU A 63 -6.02 13.44 4.51
C LEU A 63 -7.16 14.35 4.97
N PRO A 64 -6.98 15.27 5.95
CA PRO A 64 -8.05 16.19 6.32
C PRO A 64 -8.55 17.05 5.16
N LEU A 65 -7.63 17.56 4.34
CA LEU A 65 -8.01 18.39 3.18
C LEU A 65 -8.70 17.55 2.10
N ALA A 66 -8.23 16.34 1.81
CA ALA A 66 -8.86 15.45 0.84
C ALA A 66 -10.30 15.10 1.27
N LEU A 67 -10.52 14.77 2.55
CA LEU A 67 -11.86 14.50 3.08
C LEU A 67 -12.76 15.72 3.06
N LEU A 68 -12.23 16.92 3.38
CA LEU A 68 -12.98 18.18 3.29
C LEU A 68 -13.39 18.46 1.85
N VAL A 69 -12.46 18.39 0.90
CA VAL A 69 -12.76 18.61 -0.52
C VAL A 69 -13.77 17.58 -1.01
N ALA A 70 -13.58 16.30 -0.67
CA ALA A 70 -14.51 15.24 -1.02
C ALA A 70 -15.92 15.49 -0.46
N ARG A 71 -16.03 15.98 0.77
CA ARG A 71 -17.30 16.37 1.41
C ARG A 71 -18.00 17.49 0.63
N LEU A 72 -17.24 18.51 0.19
CA LEU A 72 -17.76 19.63 -0.59
C LEU A 72 -18.21 19.17 -1.99
N VAL A 73 -17.40 18.33 -2.65
CA VAL A 73 -17.73 17.76 -3.98
C VAL A 73 -18.99 16.90 -3.89
N ALA A 74 -19.08 15.99 -2.92
CA ALA A 74 -20.22 15.11 -2.74
C ALA A 74 -21.52 15.87 -2.38
N GLY A 75 -21.40 17.04 -1.77
CA GLY A 75 -22.54 17.94 -1.48
C GLY A 75 -22.86 18.95 -2.59
N SER A 76 -22.15 18.94 -3.72
CA SER A 76 -22.30 19.87 -4.83
C SER A 76 -22.89 19.22 -6.08
N GLY A 77 -23.09 20.00 -7.15
CA GLY A 77 -23.45 19.48 -8.48
C GLY A 77 -22.42 18.52 -9.10
N LEU A 78 -21.19 18.46 -8.54
CA LEU A 78 -20.15 17.52 -8.98
C LEU A 78 -20.27 16.14 -8.31
N ARG A 79 -21.29 15.89 -7.49
CA ARG A 79 -21.54 14.61 -6.83
C ARG A 79 -21.55 13.43 -7.79
N PHE A 80 -21.97 13.66 -9.05
CA PHE A 80 -21.98 12.63 -10.09
C PHE A 80 -20.57 12.06 -10.35
N ALA A 81 -19.54 12.90 -10.44
CA ALA A 81 -18.18 12.46 -10.64
C ALA A 81 -17.65 11.60 -9.45
N ALA A 82 -18.02 12.00 -8.22
CA ALA A 82 -17.71 11.20 -7.03
C ALA A 82 -18.44 9.85 -7.06
N GLY A 83 -19.71 9.83 -7.52
CA GLY A 83 -20.50 8.61 -7.70
C GLY A 83 -19.90 7.66 -8.73
N MET A 84 -19.39 8.16 -9.84
CA MET A 84 -18.71 7.35 -10.86
C MET A 84 -17.48 6.62 -10.29
N LEU A 85 -16.68 7.31 -9.47
CA LEU A 85 -15.53 6.70 -8.81
C LEU A 85 -15.96 5.71 -7.72
N ALA A 86 -17.01 6.06 -6.98
CA ALA A 86 -17.57 5.18 -5.96
C ALA A 86 -18.14 3.90 -6.56
N MET A 87 -18.77 3.97 -7.74
CA MET A 87 -19.32 2.80 -8.43
C MET A 87 -18.26 1.76 -8.76
N VAL A 88 -17.07 2.17 -9.21
CA VAL A 88 -15.95 1.22 -9.46
C VAL A 88 -15.59 0.45 -8.19
N LEU A 89 -15.55 1.14 -7.04
CA LEU A 89 -15.24 0.48 -5.76
C LEU A 89 -16.42 -0.34 -5.25
N HIS A 90 -17.65 0.07 -5.52
CA HIS A 90 -18.89 -0.64 -5.20
C HIS A 90 -18.92 -2.00 -5.91
N GLU A 91 -18.76 -2.01 -7.23
CA GLU A 91 -18.70 -3.26 -8.00
C GLU A 91 -17.52 -4.15 -7.61
N SER A 92 -16.37 -3.52 -7.29
CA SER A 92 -15.22 -4.26 -6.74
C SER A 92 -15.52 -4.88 -5.37
N GLY A 93 -16.35 -4.23 -4.55
CA GLY A 93 -16.81 -4.74 -3.27
C GLY A 93 -17.66 -6.00 -3.42
N HIS A 94 -18.63 -5.99 -4.35
CA HIS A 94 -19.41 -7.18 -4.71
C HIS A 94 -18.52 -8.33 -5.16
N ALA A 95 -17.62 -8.07 -6.12
CA ALA A 95 -16.73 -9.08 -6.67
C ALA A 95 -15.81 -9.69 -5.62
N LEU A 96 -15.16 -8.84 -4.80
CA LEU A 96 -14.28 -9.30 -3.72
C LEU A 96 -15.03 -10.20 -2.74
N THR A 97 -16.24 -9.82 -2.36
CA THR A 97 -17.06 -10.59 -1.43
C THR A 97 -17.54 -11.90 -2.06
N ALA A 98 -17.90 -11.89 -3.34
CA ALA A 98 -18.23 -13.10 -4.08
C ALA A 98 -17.04 -14.07 -4.09
N TRP A 99 -15.83 -13.61 -4.38
CA TRP A 99 -14.62 -14.45 -4.35
C TRP A 99 -14.32 -14.99 -2.95
N LEU A 100 -14.44 -14.16 -1.91
CA LEU A 100 -14.25 -14.59 -0.52
C LEU A 100 -15.27 -15.66 -0.10
N THR A 101 -16.49 -15.61 -0.63
CA THR A 101 -17.54 -16.62 -0.40
C THR A 101 -17.44 -17.83 -1.34
N GLY A 102 -16.42 -17.87 -2.21
CA GLY A 102 -16.19 -18.97 -3.15
C GLY A 102 -17.06 -18.93 -4.41
N ARG A 103 -17.54 -17.76 -4.81
CA ARG A 103 -18.33 -17.58 -6.03
C ARG A 103 -17.49 -16.88 -7.09
N TRP A 104 -17.70 -17.24 -8.36
CA TRP A 104 -17.10 -16.47 -9.45
C TRP A 104 -17.80 -15.11 -9.56
N ALA A 105 -17.06 -14.09 -9.89
CA ALA A 105 -17.58 -12.74 -10.14
C ALA A 105 -16.66 -11.98 -11.08
N VAL A 106 -17.24 -11.08 -11.88
CA VAL A 106 -16.51 -10.18 -12.77
C VAL A 106 -16.99 -8.75 -12.50
N PRO A 107 -16.15 -7.91 -11.86
CA PRO A 107 -16.52 -6.51 -11.64
C PRO A 107 -16.51 -5.77 -12.98
N LEU A 108 -17.66 -5.27 -13.38
CA LEU A 108 -17.82 -4.34 -14.48
C LEU A 108 -18.09 -2.94 -13.93
N LEU A 109 -18.23 -1.95 -14.80
CA LEU A 109 -18.37 -0.57 -14.36
C LEU A 109 -19.68 -0.29 -13.59
N TRP A 110 -20.77 -1.03 -13.91
CA TRP A 110 -22.12 -0.77 -13.43
C TRP A 110 -22.83 -2.01 -12.89
N VAL A 111 -22.21 -3.16 -12.94
CA VAL A 111 -22.80 -4.42 -12.50
C VAL A 111 -21.71 -5.45 -12.28
N THR A 112 -21.88 -6.26 -11.26
CA THR A 112 -21.00 -7.40 -11.00
C THR A 112 -21.78 -8.72 -11.17
N PRO A 113 -21.80 -9.31 -12.38
CA PRO A 113 -22.33 -10.65 -12.52
C PRO A 113 -21.51 -11.63 -11.68
N HIS A 114 -22.21 -12.44 -10.90
CA HIS A 114 -21.61 -13.45 -10.04
C HIS A 114 -22.41 -14.75 -10.04
N GLY A 115 -21.74 -15.86 -9.69
CA GLY A 115 -22.39 -17.15 -9.55
C GLY A 115 -23.27 -17.25 -8.32
N GLU A 116 -24.37 -17.98 -8.43
CA GLU A 116 -25.26 -18.26 -7.28
C GLU A 116 -24.67 -19.35 -6.38
N GLU A 117 -24.00 -20.33 -6.95
CA GLU A 117 -23.44 -21.47 -6.25
C GLU A 117 -22.00 -21.26 -5.79
N ARG A 118 -21.68 -21.86 -4.64
CA ARG A 118 -20.32 -21.88 -4.11
C ARG A 118 -19.48 -22.92 -4.86
N SER A 119 -18.33 -22.49 -5.38
CA SER A 119 -17.30 -23.36 -5.96
C SER A 119 -16.15 -23.53 -4.95
N TRP A 120 -15.96 -24.75 -4.49
CA TRP A 120 -14.83 -25.05 -3.59
C TRP A 120 -13.46 -24.87 -4.26
N SER A 121 -13.37 -25.00 -5.57
CA SER A 121 -12.15 -24.71 -6.31
C SER A 121 -11.74 -23.25 -6.18
N ILE A 122 -12.68 -22.30 -6.25
CA ILE A 122 -12.41 -20.87 -6.04
C ILE A 122 -11.93 -20.62 -4.62
N VAL A 123 -12.60 -21.23 -3.61
CA VAL A 123 -12.17 -21.12 -2.19
C VAL A 123 -10.73 -21.60 -2.04
N LEU A 124 -10.39 -22.77 -2.58
CA LEU A 124 -9.06 -23.36 -2.45
C LEU A 124 -8.00 -22.53 -3.18
N ILE A 125 -8.28 -22.07 -4.40
CA ILE A 125 -7.35 -21.23 -5.18
C ILE A 125 -7.09 -19.92 -4.44
N LEU A 126 -8.14 -19.25 -3.94
CA LEU A 126 -7.98 -17.99 -3.22
C LEU A 126 -7.22 -18.19 -1.91
N THR A 127 -7.58 -19.22 -1.13
CA THR A 127 -6.86 -19.58 0.11
C THR A 127 -5.38 -19.86 -0.18
N ALA A 128 -5.09 -20.64 -1.21
CA ALA A 128 -3.71 -20.94 -1.60
C ALA A 128 -2.94 -19.68 -2.03
N ALA A 129 -3.58 -18.79 -2.78
CA ALA A 129 -2.98 -17.52 -3.20
C ALA A 129 -2.67 -16.61 -1.99
N ILE A 130 -3.59 -16.50 -1.01
CA ILE A 130 -3.38 -15.71 0.20
C ILE A 130 -2.24 -16.32 1.04
N LEU A 131 -2.23 -17.65 1.23
CA LEU A 131 -1.17 -18.33 1.96
C LEU A 131 0.19 -18.18 1.29
N LEU A 132 0.25 -18.34 -0.04
CA LEU A 132 1.47 -18.15 -0.80
C LEU A 132 1.98 -16.70 -0.71
N GLY A 133 1.08 -15.72 -0.86
CA GLY A 133 1.41 -14.30 -0.70
C GLY A 133 1.95 -13.99 0.70
N GLY A 134 1.30 -14.51 1.74
CA GLY A 134 1.75 -14.40 3.13
C GLY A 134 3.12 -15.05 3.37
N PHE A 135 3.35 -16.23 2.82
CA PHE A 135 4.62 -16.94 2.91
C PHE A 135 5.76 -16.18 2.21
N LEU A 136 5.51 -15.66 1.00
CA LEU A 136 6.50 -14.85 0.28
C LEU A 136 6.79 -13.53 1.01
N ALA A 137 5.76 -12.90 1.58
CA ALA A 137 5.91 -11.71 2.40
C ALA A 137 6.73 -11.99 3.68
N TRP A 138 6.49 -13.12 4.34
CA TRP A 138 7.26 -13.56 5.49
C TRP A 138 8.73 -13.77 5.14
N LYS A 139 9.02 -14.49 4.04
CA LYS A 139 10.41 -14.66 3.55
C LYS A 139 11.12 -13.34 3.21
N ALA A 140 10.35 -12.34 2.77
CA ALA A 140 10.84 -11.02 2.45
C ALA A 140 10.85 -10.06 3.66
N GLU A 141 10.56 -10.56 4.87
CA GLU A 141 10.46 -9.80 6.14
C GLU A 141 9.46 -8.62 6.08
N ARG A 142 8.44 -8.73 5.22
CA ARG A 142 7.40 -7.72 5.03
C ARG A 142 6.20 -7.99 5.95
N TRP A 143 6.37 -7.79 7.24
CA TRP A 143 5.38 -8.12 8.27
C TRP A 143 3.99 -7.51 8.06
N GLY A 144 3.90 -6.31 7.48
CA GLY A 144 2.61 -5.70 7.15
C GLY A 144 1.78 -6.55 6.18
N TRP A 145 2.43 -7.15 5.16
CA TRP A 145 1.77 -8.05 4.22
C TRP A 145 1.41 -9.41 4.83
N VAL A 146 2.21 -9.89 5.79
CA VAL A 146 1.89 -11.11 6.56
C VAL A 146 0.61 -10.91 7.38
N ILE A 147 0.50 -9.76 8.06
CA ILE A 147 -0.70 -9.39 8.82
C ILE A 147 -1.90 -9.24 7.88
N ALA A 148 -1.73 -8.58 6.72
CA ALA A 148 -2.79 -8.44 5.72
C ALA A 148 -3.27 -9.80 5.20
N ALA A 149 -2.37 -10.74 4.93
CA ALA A 149 -2.72 -12.09 4.52
C ALA A 149 -3.49 -12.84 5.62
N GLY A 150 -3.07 -12.72 6.88
CA GLY A 150 -3.80 -13.27 8.03
C GLY A 150 -5.21 -12.69 8.15
N ALA A 151 -5.34 -11.37 8.03
CA ALA A 151 -6.64 -10.69 8.04
C ALA A 151 -7.54 -11.15 6.87
N ALA A 152 -6.98 -11.34 5.68
CA ALA A 152 -7.72 -11.85 4.52
C ALA A 152 -8.22 -13.28 4.74
N LEU A 153 -7.43 -14.17 5.36
CA LEU A 153 -7.87 -15.53 5.72
C LEU A 153 -9.00 -15.51 6.75
N VAL A 154 -8.91 -14.64 7.76
CA VAL A 154 -9.99 -14.46 8.73
C VAL A 154 -11.25 -13.96 8.05
N ALA A 155 -11.14 -12.94 7.19
CA ALA A 155 -12.26 -12.41 6.42
C ALA A 155 -12.91 -13.49 5.54
N GLN A 156 -12.10 -14.33 4.86
CA GLN A 156 -12.58 -15.46 4.07
C GLN A 156 -13.32 -16.48 4.94
N GLY A 157 -12.75 -16.85 6.11
CA GLY A 157 -13.40 -17.78 7.04
C GLY A 157 -14.76 -17.26 7.54
N VAL A 158 -14.83 -15.98 7.89
CA VAL A 158 -16.08 -15.32 8.27
C VAL A 158 -17.07 -15.29 7.11
N ALA A 159 -16.62 -14.90 5.90
CA ALA A 159 -17.47 -14.85 4.72
C ALA A 159 -18.07 -16.22 4.35
N LEU A 160 -17.30 -17.29 4.53
CA LEU A 160 -17.77 -18.66 4.28
C LEU A 160 -18.82 -19.13 5.29
N SER A 161 -18.84 -18.58 6.49
CA SER A 161 -19.79 -18.94 7.56
C SER A 161 -21.12 -18.18 7.49
N LEU A 162 -21.18 -17.06 6.74
CA LEU A 162 -22.35 -16.20 6.64
C LEU A 162 -23.21 -16.52 5.40
N ARG A 163 -24.40 -15.90 5.31
CA ARG A 163 -25.26 -15.96 4.12
C ARG A 163 -24.63 -15.15 2.98
N ALA A 164 -23.99 -15.85 2.05
CA ALA A 164 -23.18 -15.26 1.00
C ALA A 164 -23.92 -14.20 0.16
N GLY A 165 -25.20 -14.46 -0.23
CA GLY A 165 -25.98 -13.52 -1.04
C GLY A 165 -26.15 -12.15 -0.36
N ALA A 166 -26.65 -12.13 0.89
CA ALA A 166 -26.81 -10.89 1.63
C ALA A 166 -25.47 -10.17 1.87
N LEU A 167 -24.40 -10.95 2.06
CA LEU A 167 -23.07 -10.38 2.27
C LEU A 167 -22.54 -9.72 0.99
N ILE A 168 -22.71 -10.36 -0.17
CA ILE A 168 -22.32 -9.81 -1.47
C ILE A 168 -23.03 -8.49 -1.71
N VAL A 169 -24.36 -8.46 -1.53
CA VAL A 169 -25.16 -7.24 -1.72
C VAL A 169 -24.74 -6.16 -0.72
N PHE A 170 -24.58 -6.48 0.57
CA PHE A 170 -24.14 -5.52 1.58
C PHE A 170 -22.76 -4.90 1.27
N PHE A 171 -21.85 -5.68 0.71
CA PHE A 171 -20.50 -5.21 0.40
C PHE A 171 -20.37 -4.53 -0.96
N GLY A 172 -21.45 -4.14 -1.63
CA GLY A 172 -21.41 -3.09 -2.64
C GLY A 172 -20.96 -1.78 -1.99
N ASP A 173 -21.84 -1.13 -1.26
CA ASP A 173 -21.54 0.11 -0.55
C ASP A 173 -20.56 -0.08 0.62
N GLY A 174 -20.72 -1.16 1.39
CA GLY A 174 -19.79 -1.50 2.46
C GLY A 174 -18.37 -1.73 1.95
N GLY A 175 -18.25 -2.45 0.85
CA GLY A 175 -16.98 -2.69 0.15
C GLY A 175 -16.39 -1.41 -0.40
N ALA A 176 -17.19 -0.54 -1.00
CA ALA A 176 -16.74 0.77 -1.47
C ALA A 176 -16.11 1.58 -0.33
N MET A 177 -16.74 1.63 0.87
CA MET A 177 -16.18 2.32 2.03
C MET A 177 -14.86 1.71 2.50
N VAL A 178 -14.77 0.38 2.57
CA VAL A 178 -13.56 -0.33 2.99
C VAL A 178 -12.43 -0.14 1.98
N LEU A 179 -12.69 -0.35 0.69
CA LEU A 179 -11.70 -0.20 -0.38
C LEU A 179 -11.21 1.24 -0.48
N ALA A 180 -12.13 2.22 -0.40
CA ALA A 180 -11.79 3.63 -0.35
C ALA A 180 -10.87 3.97 0.85
N THR A 181 -11.12 3.37 2.00
CA THR A 181 -10.28 3.48 3.19
C THR A 181 -8.87 2.93 2.94
N ILE A 182 -8.76 1.78 2.29
CA ILE A 182 -7.46 1.17 1.91
C ILE A 182 -6.72 2.10 0.93
N LEU A 183 -7.39 2.65 -0.09
CA LEU A 183 -6.78 3.58 -1.03
C LEU A 183 -6.21 4.83 -0.32
N MET A 184 -6.98 5.42 0.62
CA MET A 184 -6.50 6.55 1.42
C MET A 184 -5.33 6.19 2.33
N ALA A 185 -5.34 4.97 2.91
CA ALA A 185 -4.28 4.46 3.77
C ALA A 185 -2.92 4.36 3.05
N GLU A 186 -2.92 4.05 1.74
CA GLU A 186 -1.71 3.98 0.91
C GLU A 186 -0.94 5.31 0.86
N PHE A 187 -1.59 6.45 1.16
CA PHE A 187 -0.90 7.73 1.29
C PHE A 187 0.18 7.70 2.38
N TYR A 188 -0.02 6.90 3.44
CA TYR A 188 0.89 6.74 4.57
C TYR A 188 1.85 5.56 4.40
N ALA A 189 1.88 4.93 3.23
CA ALA A 189 2.77 3.82 2.92
C ALA A 189 4.24 4.11 3.24
N PRO A 190 5.05 3.08 3.53
CA PRO A 190 6.48 3.23 3.80
C PRO A 190 7.22 3.86 2.62
N ARG A 191 8.29 4.62 2.91
CA ARG A 191 9.10 5.32 1.89
C ARG A 191 9.65 4.41 0.78
N GLY A 192 9.87 3.13 1.05
CA GLY A 192 10.32 2.15 0.08
C GLY A 192 9.23 1.55 -0.81
N SER A 193 7.96 1.91 -0.63
CA SER A 193 6.86 1.39 -1.44
C SER A 193 6.79 2.08 -2.81
N ALA A 194 6.31 1.36 -3.84
CA ALA A 194 6.09 1.92 -5.17
C ALA A 194 5.07 3.09 -5.16
N VAL A 195 4.07 3.00 -4.29
CA VAL A 195 3.06 4.07 -4.11
C VAL A 195 3.71 5.34 -3.58
N TYR A 196 4.56 5.23 -2.55
CA TYR A 196 5.27 6.38 -2.00
C TYR A 196 6.20 7.04 -3.02
N GLN A 197 6.90 6.26 -3.84
CA GLN A 197 7.84 6.75 -4.84
C GLN A 197 7.15 7.42 -6.03
N ASN A 198 5.91 7.05 -6.32
CA ASN A 198 5.12 7.63 -7.39
C ASN A 198 4.17 8.70 -6.83
N TRP A 199 4.57 9.97 -6.96
CA TRP A 199 3.80 11.11 -6.47
C TRP A 199 2.36 11.14 -7.00
N GLY A 200 2.18 10.97 -8.30
CA GLY A 200 0.85 10.98 -8.93
C GLY A 200 -0.05 9.87 -8.41
N LEU A 201 0.49 8.64 -8.28
CA LEU A 201 -0.25 7.51 -7.76
C LEU A 201 -0.66 7.73 -6.29
N ARG A 202 0.25 8.23 -5.46
CA ARG A 202 0.00 8.51 -4.05
C ARG A 202 -1.17 9.47 -3.82
N TRP A 203 -1.18 10.59 -4.55
CA TRP A 203 -2.24 11.58 -4.46
C TRP A 203 -3.53 11.11 -5.16
N GLY A 204 -3.40 10.43 -6.29
CA GLY A 204 -4.54 9.87 -7.01
C GLY A 204 -5.34 8.90 -6.14
N LEU A 205 -4.66 7.94 -5.48
CA LEU A 205 -5.31 7.00 -4.57
C LEU A 205 -5.99 7.70 -3.39
N LEU A 206 -5.35 8.74 -2.82
CA LEU A 206 -5.94 9.52 -1.74
C LEU A 206 -7.23 10.21 -2.17
N PHE A 207 -7.22 10.89 -3.33
CA PHE A 207 -8.40 11.63 -3.80
C PHE A 207 -9.52 10.71 -4.28
N ILE A 208 -9.21 9.65 -5.02
CA ILE A 208 -10.19 8.65 -5.44
C ILE A 208 -10.83 8.02 -4.20
N GLY A 209 -10.03 7.60 -3.22
CA GLY A 209 -10.53 7.04 -1.98
C GLY A 209 -11.41 8.03 -1.20
N ALA A 210 -10.96 9.28 -1.04
CA ALA A 210 -11.74 10.28 -0.31
C ALA A 210 -13.07 10.61 -0.97
N LEU A 211 -13.10 10.79 -2.30
CA LEU A 211 -14.32 11.08 -3.06
C LEU A 211 -15.31 9.93 -2.98
N SER A 212 -14.85 8.69 -3.21
CA SER A 212 -15.69 7.49 -3.15
C SER A 212 -16.23 7.26 -1.74
N PHE A 213 -15.36 7.35 -0.73
CA PHE A 213 -15.76 7.19 0.66
C PHE A 213 -16.83 8.20 1.06
N MET A 214 -16.58 9.49 0.80
CA MET A 214 -17.52 10.56 1.18
C MET A 214 -18.84 10.46 0.43
N HIS A 215 -18.82 10.06 -0.84
CA HIS A 215 -20.05 9.86 -1.61
C HIS A 215 -20.95 8.82 -0.94
N VAL A 216 -20.42 7.63 -0.66
CA VAL A 216 -21.20 6.53 -0.04
C VAL A 216 -21.54 6.84 1.41
N PHE A 217 -20.60 7.38 2.19
CA PHE A 217 -20.84 7.68 3.61
C PHE A 217 -21.93 8.74 3.80
N LEU A 218 -21.99 9.76 2.90
CA LEU A 218 -23.03 10.78 2.94
C LEU A 218 -24.37 10.26 2.45
N LEU A 219 -24.42 9.29 1.56
CA LEU A 219 -25.63 8.59 1.18
C LEU A 219 -26.30 7.98 2.42
N TRP A 220 -25.55 7.28 3.25
CA TRP A 220 -26.06 6.57 4.43
C TRP A 220 -26.21 7.43 5.69
N THR A 221 -25.61 8.61 5.74
CA THR A 221 -25.73 9.55 6.88
C THR A 221 -26.58 10.79 6.53
N GLY A 222 -27.00 10.91 5.30
CA GLY A 222 -27.83 12.01 4.80
C GLY A 222 -29.33 11.76 4.96
N PRO A 223 -30.15 12.54 4.26
CA PRO A 223 -31.60 12.36 4.24
C PRO A 223 -31.99 10.97 3.71
N PHE A 224 -33.03 10.39 4.33
CA PHE A 224 -33.50 9.04 3.99
C PHE A 224 -33.92 8.93 2.51
N GLU A 225 -34.49 9.99 1.95
CA GLU A 225 -34.98 10.07 0.59
C GLU A 225 -33.88 9.93 -0.48
N ASN A 226 -32.62 10.09 -0.08
CA ASN A 226 -31.49 9.90 -0.98
C ASN A 226 -31.05 8.43 -1.11
N ILE A 227 -31.50 7.56 -0.19
CA ILE A 227 -31.15 6.13 -0.26
C ILE A 227 -32.08 5.48 -1.28
N PRO A 228 -31.58 4.74 -2.28
CA PRO A 228 -32.34 4.26 -3.44
C PRO A 228 -33.23 3.05 -3.10
N PHE A 229 -34.10 3.18 -2.05
CA PHE A 229 -35.09 2.16 -1.75
C PHE A 229 -36.20 2.17 -2.83
N GLY A 230 -36.56 0.99 -3.32
CA GLY A 230 -37.58 0.82 -4.37
C GLY A 230 -37.12 1.19 -5.78
N GLU A 231 -35.88 1.61 -5.95
CA GLU A 231 -35.34 1.93 -7.27
C GLU A 231 -34.84 0.67 -7.99
N ILE A 232 -34.81 0.72 -9.32
CA ILE A 232 -34.25 -0.33 -10.17
C ILE A 232 -32.85 0.10 -10.62
N GLU A 233 -31.87 -0.73 -10.27
CA GLU A 233 -30.49 -0.56 -10.72
C GLU A 233 -30.16 -1.65 -11.75
N GLY A 234 -29.97 -1.21 -12.99
CA GLY A 234 -29.78 -2.15 -14.12
C GLY A 234 -31.01 -3.01 -14.38
N VAL A 235 -30.92 -4.30 -14.09
CA VAL A 235 -32.01 -5.29 -14.28
C VAL A 235 -32.66 -5.76 -12.98
N ASN A 236 -32.14 -5.31 -11.83
CA ASN A 236 -32.59 -5.75 -10.50
C ASN A 236 -32.99 -4.54 -9.63
N LEU A 237 -33.60 -4.85 -8.49
CA LEU A 237 -33.78 -3.86 -7.44
C LEU A 237 -32.42 -3.38 -6.92
N SER A 238 -32.37 -2.15 -6.44
CA SER A 238 -31.18 -1.59 -5.78
C SER A 238 -30.73 -2.44 -4.58
N ASP A 239 -29.47 -2.40 -4.24
CA ASP A 239 -28.89 -3.14 -3.13
C ASP A 239 -29.65 -2.95 -1.80
N PRO A 240 -30.00 -1.71 -1.39
CA PRO A 240 -30.81 -1.51 -0.18
C PRO A 240 -32.16 -2.24 -0.24
N SER A 241 -32.83 -2.22 -1.39
CA SER A 241 -34.10 -2.93 -1.58
C SER A 241 -33.94 -4.44 -1.55
N LEU A 242 -32.89 -4.98 -2.18
CA LEU A 242 -32.59 -6.42 -2.11
C LEU A 242 -32.33 -6.88 -0.67
N LEU A 243 -31.57 -6.10 0.12
CA LEU A 243 -31.30 -6.44 1.51
C LEU A 243 -32.55 -6.42 2.38
N THR A 244 -33.46 -5.50 2.15
CA THR A 244 -34.69 -5.39 2.95
C THR A 244 -35.77 -6.36 2.49
N GLU A 245 -36.02 -6.48 1.18
CA GLU A 245 -37.14 -7.26 0.63
C GLU A 245 -36.80 -8.75 0.51
N MET A 246 -35.61 -9.10 -0.03
CA MET A 246 -35.23 -10.49 -0.21
C MET A 246 -34.57 -11.11 1.02
N TYR A 247 -33.75 -10.35 1.74
CA TYR A 247 -33.01 -10.86 2.90
C TYR A 247 -33.66 -10.50 4.25
N GLY A 248 -34.71 -9.67 4.23
CA GLY A 248 -35.53 -9.35 5.40
C GLY A 248 -34.79 -8.50 6.45
N TRP A 249 -33.81 -7.71 6.05
CA TRP A 249 -33.11 -6.81 6.98
C TRP A 249 -34.00 -5.60 7.31
N PRO A 250 -34.20 -5.27 8.61
CA PRO A 250 -34.93 -4.05 8.96
C PRO A 250 -34.19 -2.81 8.44
N VAL A 251 -34.91 -1.89 7.80
CA VAL A 251 -34.35 -0.67 7.17
C VAL A 251 -33.46 0.11 8.13
N LEU A 252 -33.92 0.35 9.36
CA LEU A 252 -33.14 1.11 10.35
C LEU A 252 -31.86 0.38 10.78
N GLU A 253 -31.92 -0.93 10.86
CA GLU A 253 -30.74 -1.75 11.18
C GLU A 253 -29.74 -1.75 10.03
N LEU A 254 -30.20 -1.79 8.78
CA LEU A 254 -29.36 -1.68 7.60
C LEU A 254 -28.61 -0.35 7.57
N ILE A 255 -29.31 0.76 7.78
CA ILE A 255 -28.71 2.09 7.85
C ILE A 255 -27.66 2.15 8.97
N ASP A 256 -28.00 1.66 10.16
CA ASP A 256 -27.09 1.66 11.31
C ASP A 256 -25.83 0.81 11.05
N ARG A 257 -25.96 -0.33 10.36
CA ARG A 257 -24.81 -1.16 9.95
C ARG A 257 -23.84 -0.41 9.02
N TYR A 258 -24.35 0.28 8.00
CA TYR A 258 -23.53 1.07 7.09
C TYR A 258 -22.88 2.28 7.80
N VAL A 259 -23.64 2.98 8.64
CA VAL A 259 -23.12 4.11 9.42
C VAL A 259 -22.03 3.66 10.39
N ARG A 260 -22.23 2.52 11.08
CA ARG A 260 -21.20 1.94 11.96
C ARG A 260 -19.95 1.53 11.18
N LEU A 261 -20.11 0.90 10.02
CA LEU A 261 -18.99 0.54 9.16
C LEU A 261 -18.21 1.77 8.72
N GLY A 262 -18.88 2.81 8.22
CA GLY A 262 -18.26 4.06 7.82
C GLY A 262 -17.50 4.76 8.97
N ARG A 263 -18.10 4.77 10.18
CA ARG A 263 -17.41 5.29 11.38
C ARG A 263 -16.19 4.46 11.76
N ALA A 264 -16.25 3.13 11.63
CA ALA A 264 -15.11 2.25 11.87
C ALA A 264 -13.99 2.52 10.86
N CYS A 265 -14.31 2.74 9.59
CA CYS A 265 -13.36 3.15 8.55
C CYS A 265 -12.69 4.49 8.89
N LEU A 266 -13.46 5.49 9.32
CA LEU A 266 -12.91 6.78 9.76
C LEU A 266 -12.00 6.65 10.99
N ALA A 267 -12.38 5.81 11.96
CA ALA A 267 -11.53 5.53 13.12
C ALA A 267 -10.21 4.85 12.70
N ALA A 268 -10.26 3.88 11.80
CA ALA A 268 -9.06 3.24 11.25
C ALA A 268 -8.16 4.24 10.51
N LEU A 269 -8.74 5.12 9.68
CA LEU A 269 -8.00 6.21 9.02
C LEU A 269 -7.36 7.17 10.02
N PHE A 270 -8.07 7.50 11.10
CA PHE A 270 -7.52 8.36 12.15
C PHE A 270 -6.31 7.71 12.84
N VAL A 271 -6.38 6.42 13.16
CA VAL A 271 -5.25 5.68 13.74
C VAL A 271 -4.06 5.68 12.78
N LEU A 272 -4.29 5.39 11.50
CA LEU A 272 -3.24 5.41 10.47
C LEU A 272 -2.65 6.81 10.26
N TYR A 273 -3.49 7.84 10.31
CA TYR A 273 -3.08 9.23 10.24
C TYR A 273 -2.13 9.57 11.39
N VAL A 274 -2.53 9.28 12.64
CA VAL A 274 -1.68 9.52 13.83
C VAL A 274 -0.37 8.74 13.75
N TRP A 275 -0.43 7.46 13.37
CA TRP A 275 0.78 6.65 13.13
C TRP A 275 1.68 7.30 12.06
N GLY A 276 1.11 7.71 10.94
CA GLY A 276 1.83 8.35 9.85
C GLY A 276 2.55 9.63 10.29
N LEU A 277 1.91 10.44 11.15
CA LEU A 277 2.51 11.64 11.75
C LEU A 277 3.66 11.30 12.71
N ILE A 278 3.45 10.34 13.61
CA ILE A 278 4.47 9.89 14.54
C ILE A 278 5.71 9.36 13.78
N SER A 279 5.46 8.56 12.73
CA SER A 279 6.52 8.00 11.90
C SER A 279 7.32 9.09 11.15
N ALA A 280 6.65 10.11 10.63
CA ALA A 280 7.31 11.25 9.98
C ALA A 280 8.09 12.11 10.99
N TYR A 281 7.52 12.35 12.17
CA TYR A 281 8.15 13.14 13.23
C TYR A 281 9.41 12.47 13.78
N ARG A 282 9.41 11.13 13.95
CA ARG A 282 10.60 10.38 14.41
C ARG A 282 11.81 10.56 13.50
N VAL A 283 11.58 10.74 12.20
CA VAL A 283 12.67 11.00 11.22
C VAL A 283 13.25 12.41 11.36
N LEU A 284 12.47 13.37 11.85
CA LEU A 284 12.92 14.74 12.09
C LEU A 284 13.74 14.91 13.39
N ARG A 285 13.58 14.02 14.36
CA ARG A 285 14.42 14.00 15.56
C ARG A 285 15.75 13.33 15.21
N PRO A 286 16.85 14.08 15.06
CA PRO A 286 18.16 13.46 14.98
C PRO A 286 18.36 12.66 16.28
N ASN A 287 18.92 11.46 16.17
CA ASN A 287 19.35 10.68 17.33
C ASN A 287 20.39 11.53 18.09
N VAL A 288 19.94 12.25 19.09
CA VAL A 288 20.79 13.12 19.95
C VAL A 288 21.94 12.30 20.54
N GLY A 289 21.77 10.96 20.67
CA GLY A 289 22.81 10.03 21.09
C GLY A 289 23.95 9.82 20.09
N GLU A 290 23.70 9.86 18.78
CA GLU A 290 24.74 9.70 17.75
C GLU A 290 25.55 10.98 17.55
N ALA A 291 24.91 12.14 17.62
CA ALA A 291 25.61 13.43 17.53
C ALA A 291 26.59 13.62 18.70
N THR A 292 26.22 13.22 19.92
CA THR A 292 27.10 13.28 21.10
C THR A 292 28.21 12.24 21.06
N SER A 293 27.98 11.07 20.46
CA SER A 293 29.02 10.04 20.25
C SER A 293 30.07 10.51 19.24
N CYS A 294 29.64 11.08 18.12
CA CYS A 294 30.56 11.60 17.08
C CYS A 294 31.38 12.78 17.59
N ALA A 295 30.78 13.69 18.37
CA ALA A 295 31.48 14.81 19.01
C ALA A 295 32.51 14.33 20.09
N ARG A 296 32.18 13.28 20.86
CA ARG A 296 33.13 12.68 21.81
C ARG A 296 34.31 12.00 21.14
N THR A 297 34.08 11.35 19.99
CA THR A 297 35.16 10.68 19.25
C THR A 297 36.09 11.70 18.59
N ALA A 298 35.54 12.80 18.07
CA ALA A 298 36.33 13.91 17.50
C ALA A 298 37.18 14.63 18.56
N LEU A 299 36.67 14.80 19.78
CA LEU A 299 37.43 15.42 20.90
C LEU A 299 38.54 14.50 21.44
N LYS A 300 38.36 13.17 21.41
CA LYS A 300 39.41 12.22 21.81
C LYS A 300 40.52 12.07 20.77
N GLY A 301 40.25 12.31 19.48
CA GLY A 301 41.25 12.25 18.42
C GLY A 301 42.26 13.41 18.41
N ASN A 302 41.96 14.53 19.05
CA ASN A 302 42.82 15.72 19.04
C ASN A 302 43.72 15.85 20.26
N SER A 303 43.71 14.91 21.22
CA SER A 303 44.51 15.00 22.45
C SER A 303 45.86 14.28 22.41
N PHE A 304 46.33 13.80 21.22
CA PHE A 304 47.64 13.19 21.10
C PHE A 304 48.41 13.79 19.90
N ARG A 305 49.06 14.95 20.15
CA ARG A 305 50.36 15.32 19.52
C ARG A 305 51.12 16.19 20.52
N PRO A 306 52.22 15.68 21.09
CA PRO A 306 53.24 16.53 21.63
C PRO A 306 54.11 17.14 20.52
#